data_f799ae0abfbce029124ce0c16d98fa54
#
_entry.id   f799ae0abfbce029124ce0c16d98fa54
#
_cell.length_a   1.000
_cell.length_b   1.000
_cell.length_c   1.000
_cell.angle_alpha   90.00
_cell.angle_beta   90.00
_cell.angle_gamma   90.00
#
_symmetry.space_group_name_H-M   'P 1'
#
loop_
_entity.id
_entity.type
_entity.pdbx_description
1 polymer ?
#
loop_
_entity_poly.entity_id
_entity_poly.type
_entity_poly.pdbx_seq_one_letter_code
_entity_poly.pdbx_strand_id
1 'polypeptide(L)'
;IIMSPISSVAQDTLSLTEMVTALTAKGFDEKAAAVEALAEVGEDQIEPILEALLEGRLYTRKNDGKVLIVEKRDKIYLLFDPVELTEVGHASKKEITKLRVNNRLRRIIRSALGRLTLLSPDPAKRMEAAGVLFQKPSPANASILAAALERETDTAIRSKMAKALAAIQLGPQNPVETRIAAIAELKAFVEPEVRSLLSALLIQDDSGAFREQDANVRAVAKRALESIESKLRLYGILETLFHGLSLGSVLLLAAIGLAITFGVMGVINMAHGEMVMLGAYTTFIVQELFRTYLPGGFDYSLMVAIPLAFAVSGFAGICVERGIIRYLYGRPLETLLATWGLSLILQQLVRTVFGPTNREVGSPSWMMGAVDLTGGIVLPYNRIYIILFSITVLIVLLAVLRHTTFGLRMRAVTQNRSMAGAMGIRTGRIDMSTFGLGCGVAGMAGVALSQLDNVSPNLGQAYIIDSFMVVVFGGVGNLWGTFVGAMSLGLINKFLEPYAGAVLGKIFVLVFIILFIQKRPRGLFALKGRAVES
;
A
#
# COMPACT_ATOMS: atom_id res chain seq x y z
N ILE A 1 28.39 3.56 75.17
CA ILE A 1 29.18 4.80 75.29
C ILE A 1 29.53 5.23 73.87
N ILE A 2 28.99 6.38 73.46
CA ILE A 2 29.32 7.28 72.37
C ILE A 2 29.06 6.74 70.95
N MET A 3 27.85 7.00 70.48
CA MET A 3 27.46 7.11 69.07
C MET A 3 28.07 8.40 68.52
N SER A 4 28.78 8.26 67.41
CA SER A 4 29.08 9.39 66.49
C SER A 4 28.04 9.40 65.37
N PRO A 5 27.46 10.55 65.03
CA PRO A 5 26.52 10.62 63.95
C PRO A 5 27.26 10.59 62.62
N ILE A 6 26.81 9.71 61.74
CA ILE A 6 27.15 9.71 60.31
C ILE A 6 26.49 10.95 59.71
N SER A 7 27.30 11.93 59.35
CA SER A 7 26.88 13.06 58.53
C SER A 7 26.40 12.53 57.15
N SER A 8 25.10 12.59 56.95
CA SER A 8 24.54 12.51 55.61
C SER A 8 24.95 13.77 54.84
N VAL A 9 25.77 13.60 53.84
CA VAL A 9 25.98 14.63 52.80
C VAL A 9 24.64 14.79 52.08
N ALA A 10 23.90 15.84 52.47
CA ALA A 10 22.78 16.32 51.70
C ALA A 10 23.35 16.81 50.35
N GLN A 11 23.13 16.05 49.29
CA GLN A 11 23.20 16.60 47.96
C GLN A 11 22.11 17.68 47.88
N ASP A 12 22.53 18.94 47.72
CA ASP A 12 21.67 20.07 47.39
C ASP A 12 21.02 19.76 46.03
N THR A 13 19.83 19.17 46.04
CA THR A 13 18.98 19.07 44.86
C THR A 13 18.47 20.48 44.58
N LEU A 14 19.04 21.14 43.56
CA LEU A 14 18.52 22.38 43.01
C LEU A 14 17.03 22.22 42.76
N SER A 15 16.21 23.16 43.18
CA SER A 15 14.76 23.10 42.91
C SER A 15 14.51 23.14 41.41
N LEU A 16 13.47 22.44 40.92
CA LEU A 16 13.12 22.42 39.49
C LEU A 16 13.01 23.84 38.89
N THR A 17 12.53 24.80 39.72
CA THR A 17 12.43 26.22 39.34
C THR A 17 13.81 26.87 39.11
N GLU A 18 14.82 26.51 39.89
CA GLU A 18 16.18 27.00 39.71
C GLU A 18 16.83 26.45 38.47
N MET A 19 16.62 25.14 38.16
CA MET A 19 17.10 24.50 36.94
C MET A 19 16.45 25.10 35.69
N VAL A 20 15.14 25.39 35.72
CA VAL A 20 14.43 26.08 34.64
C VAL A 20 14.96 27.49 34.47
N THR A 21 15.28 28.19 35.54
CA THR A 21 15.88 29.54 35.50
C THR A 21 17.28 29.51 34.86
N ALA A 22 18.05 28.43 35.05
CA ALA A 22 19.36 28.28 34.41
C ALA A 22 19.29 28.26 32.84
N LEU A 23 18.13 27.96 32.25
CA LEU A 23 17.91 28.07 30.80
C LEU A 23 17.98 29.52 30.31
N THR A 24 17.93 30.53 31.16
CA THR A 24 18.06 31.95 30.80
C THR A 24 19.51 32.39 30.57
N ALA A 25 20.48 31.56 30.88
CA ALA A 25 21.91 31.84 30.71
C ALA A 25 22.21 32.42 29.31
N LYS A 26 23.20 33.32 29.23
CA LYS A 26 23.57 33.95 27.95
C LYS A 26 24.31 33.00 27.02
N GLY A 27 25.13 32.11 27.59
CA GLY A 27 25.92 31.12 26.85
C GLY A 27 25.07 29.92 26.36
N PHE A 28 25.35 29.43 25.16
CA PHE A 28 24.68 28.23 24.65
C PHE A 28 25.21 26.95 25.30
N ASP A 29 26.45 26.94 25.80
CA ASP A 29 27.03 25.79 26.52
C ASP A 29 26.42 25.67 27.93
N GLU A 30 26.19 26.80 28.62
CA GLU A 30 25.50 26.84 29.89
C GLU A 30 24.04 26.36 29.77
N LYS A 31 23.36 26.77 28.69
CA LYS A 31 22.00 26.26 28.41
C LYS A 31 22.00 24.77 28.11
N ALA A 32 23.01 24.25 27.43
CA ALA A 32 23.14 22.84 27.15
C ALA A 32 23.30 22.03 28.45
N ALA A 33 24.14 22.49 29.35
CA ALA A 33 24.32 21.88 30.68
C ALA A 33 23.01 21.91 31.49
N ALA A 34 22.25 23.02 31.43
CA ALA A 34 20.95 23.10 32.10
C ALA A 34 19.91 22.13 31.53
N VAL A 35 19.89 21.93 30.20
CA VAL A 35 19.01 20.93 29.56
C VAL A 35 19.39 19.51 29.97
N GLU A 36 20.68 19.20 30.03
CA GLU A 36 21.16 17.88 30.48
C GLU A 36 20.82 17.62 31.94
N ALA A 37 21.03 18.60 32.84
CA ALA A 37 20.66 18.51 34.25
C ALA A 37 19.15 18.29 34.43
N LEU A 38 18.30 19.03 33.69
CA LEU A 38 16.85 18.83 33.73
C LEU A 38 16.49 17.40 33.27
N ALA A 39 17.11 16.88 32.22
CA ALA A 39 16.83 15.55 31.75
C ALA A 39 17.27 14.41 32.69
N GLU A 40 18.22 14.65 33.57
CA GLU A 40 18.66 13.68 34.59
C GLU A 40 17.68 13.56 35.77
N VAL A 41 16.92 14.60 36.07
CA VAL A 41 15.91 14.58 37.14
C VAL A 41 14.73 13.67 36.82
N GLY A 42 14.31 13.61 35.53
CA GLY A 42 13.36 12.61 35.06
C GLY A 42 11.89 12.82 35.46
N GLU A 43 11.50 14.03 35.89
CA GLU A 43 10.12 14.36 36.29
C GLU A 43 9.23 14.61 35.04
N ASP A 44 7.95 14.18 35.09
CA ASP A 44 6.99 14.34 34.00
C ASP A 44 6.78 15.80 33.55
N GLN A 45 7.05 16.76 34.43
CA GLN A 45 6.93 18.19 34.19
C GLN A 45 8.03 18.75 33.28
N ILE A 46 9.12 18.02 33.06
CA ILE A 46 10.29 18.48 32.29
C ILE A 46 10.02 18.35 30.78
N GLU A 47 9.25 17.34 30.38
CA GLU A 47 8.91 17.11 28.95
C GLU A 47 8.25 18.36 28.31
N PRO A 48 7.18 18.97 28.88
CA PRO A 48 6.57 20.18 28.35
C PRO A 48 7.50 21.39 28.28
N ILE A 49 8.41 21.52 29.24
CA ILE A 49 9.39 22.63 29.30
C ILE A 49 10.38 22.52 28.12
N LEU A 50 10.95 21.33 27.91
CA LEU A 50 11.90 21.09 26.86
C LEU A 50 11.25 21.16 25.47
N GLU A 51 10.01 20.71 25.33
CA GLU A 51 9.21 20.89 24.11
C GLU A 51 8.96 22.37 23.81
N ALA A 52 8.51 23.15 24.81
CA ALA A 52 8.31 24.58 24.66
C ALA A 52 9.59 25.31 24.28
N LEU A 53 10.75 24.89 24.81
CA LEU A 53 12.06 25.41 24.43
C LEU A 53 12.41 25.05 22.98
N LEU A 54 12.17 23.81 22.56
CA LEU A 54 12.46 23.33 21.21
C LEU A 54 11.62 24.06 20.15
N GLU A 55 10.33 24.29 20.43
CA GLU A 55 9.38 24.99 19.57
C GLU A 55 9.55 26.51 19.64
N GLY A 56 10.34 26.97 20.60
CA GLY A 56 10.55 28.41 20.82
C GLY A 56 9.35 29.10 21.43
N ARG A 57 8.57 28.39 22.24
CA ARG A 57 7.46 28.89 23.06
C ARG A 57 7.91 29.25 24.50
N LEU A 58 9.19 29.09 24.84
CA LEU A 58 9.73 29.46 26.14
C LEU A 58 10.31 30.88 26.10
N TYR A 59 9.85 31.73 27.02
CA TYR A 59 10.20 33.14 27.11
C TYR A 59 10.59 33.51 28.53
N THR A 60 11.35 34.59 28.67
CA THR A 60 11.65 35.23 29.98
C THR A 60 10.86 36.52 30.07
N ARG A 61 10.19 36.76 31.19
CA ARG A 61 9.53 38.02 31.51
C ARG A 61 10.56 39.02 32.02
N LYS A 62 10.59 40.23 31.45
CA LYS A 62 11.63 41.22 31.73
C LYS A 62 11.57 41.81 33.13
N ASN A 63 10.38 41.87 33.74
CA ASN A 63 10.17 42.52 35.03
C ASN A 63 10.76 41.72 36.22
N ASP A 64 10.69 40.40 36.17
CA ASP A 64 11.08 39.53 37.29
C ASP A 64 12.04 38.39 36.86
N GLY A 65 12.40 38.31 35.59
CA GLY A 65 13.31 37.29 35.06
C GLY A 65 12.73 35.87 35.01
N LYS A 66 11.44 35.67 35.33
CA LYS A 66 10.82 34.35 35.34
C LYS A 66 10.70 33.77 33.95
N VAL A 67 10.95 32.47 33.84
CA VAL A 67 10.74 31.68 32.62
C VAL A 67 9.27 31.29 32.56
N LEU A 68 8.66 31.43 31.39
CA LEU A 68 7.24 31.18 31.16
C LEU A 68 7.04 30.53 29.80
N ILE A 69 6.09 29.62 29.71
CA ILE A 69 5.61 29.08 28.43
C ILE A 69 4.60 30.07 27.86
N VAL A 70 4.70 30.36 26.58
CA VAL A 70 3.89 31.38 25.92
C VAL A 70 3.09 30.78 24.77
N GLU A 71 1.77 30.99 24.82
CA GLU A 71 0.87 30.73 23.70
C GLU A 71 0.39 32.03 23.08
N LYS A 72 0.51 32.12 21.78
CA LYS A 72 0.04 33.30 21.04
C LYS A 72 -1.41 33.09 20.59
N ARG A 73 -2.33 33.90 21.14
CA ARG A 73 -3.71 34.02 20.64
C ARG A 73 -3.92 35.44 20.08
N ASP A 74 -4.11 35.53 18.79
CA ASP A 74 -4.26 36.80 18.04
C ASP A 74 -3.10 37.78 18.30
N LYS A 75 -3.33 38.85 19.07
CA LYS A 75 -2.33 39.87 19.43
C LYS A 75 -1.86 39.77 20.88
N ILE A 76 -2.39 38.86 21.67
CA ILE A 76 -2.11 38.67 23.10
C ILE A 76 -1.24 37.41 23.28
N TYR A 77 -0.29 37.50 24.20
CA TYR A 77 0.55 36.39 24.62
C TYR A 77 0.08 35.90 25.99
N LEU A 78 -0.52 34.71 26.03
CA LEU A 78 -0.90 34.03 27.28
C LEU A 78 0.34 33.42 27.90
N LEU A 79 0.49 33.58 29.20
CA LEU A 79 1.64 33.14 30.00
C LEU A 79 1.25 31.99 30.91
N PHE A 80 1.99 30.88 30.81
CA PHE A 80 1.80 29.70 31.64
C PHE A 80 3.06 29.46 32.48
N ASP A 81 2.86 29.07 33.73
CA ASP A 81 3.97 28.60 34.57
C ASP A 81 4.54 27.31 33.96
N PRO A 82 5.86 27.19 33.77
CA PRO A 82 6.45 26.03 33.11
C PRO A 82 6.40 24.75 33.95
N VAL A 83 6.26 24.84 35.30
CA VAL A 83 6.24 23.69 36.21
C VAL A 83 4.80 23.26 36.50
N GLU A 84 3.92 24.22 36.81
CA GLU A 84 2.52 23.92 37.16
C GLU A 84 1.58 23.89 35.96
N LEU A 85 2.03 24.36 34.80
CA LEU A 85 1.25 24.52 33.54
C LEU A 85 -0.05 25.33 33.73
N THR A 86 -0.09 26.17 34.80
CA THR A 86 -1.22 27.06 35.11
C THR A 86 -1.06 28.40 34.39
N GLU A 87 -2.18 29.01 33.99
CA GLU A 87 -2.18 30.35 33.40
C GLU A 87 -1.84 31.42 34.45
N VAL A 88 -0.74 32.13 34.25
CA VAL A 88 -0.25 33.19 35.16
C VAL A 88 -0.68 34.59 34.74
N GLY A 89 -1.23 34.73 33.52
CA GLY A 89 -1.69 35.98 33.02
C GLY A 89 -1.37 36.21 31.53
N HIS A 90 -1.33 37.45 31.11
CA HIS A 90 -1.03 37.84 29.74
C HIS A 90 0.05 38.91 29.68
N ALA A 91 0.76 39.01 28.56
CA ALA A 91 1.78 40.03 28.37
C ALA A 91 1.78 40.57 26.93
N SER A 92 2.35 41.75 26.77
CA SER A 92 2.65 42.33 25.47
C SER A 92 4.03 41.81 24.97
N LYS A 93 4.24 41.87 23.63
CA LYS A 93 5.54 41.45 23.01
C LYS A 93 6.74 42.22 23.59
N LYS A 94 6.55 43.41 24.14
CA LYS A 94 7.64 44.23 24.69
C LYS A 94 8.10 43.79 26.08
N GLU A 95 7.26 43.07 26.81
CA GLU A 95 7.49 42.63 28.21
C GLU A 95 8.17 41.25 28.29
N ILE A 96 8.20 40.49 27.21
CA ILE A 96 8.76 39.15 27.15
C ILE A 96 9.93 39.08 26.18
N THR A 97 10.89 38.19 26.47
CA THR A 97 12.06 37.94 25.60
C THR A 97 12.14 36.45 25.31
N LYS A 98 12.18 36.09 24.03
CA LYS A 98 12.26 34.69 23.60
C LYS A 98 13.60 34.09 23.95
N LEU A 99 13.62 32.90 24.52
CA LEU A 99 14.83 32.11 24.72
C LEU A 99 15.32 31.58 23.35
N ARG A 100 16.54 31.98 22.99
CA ARG A 100 17.12 31.60 21.70
C ARG A 100 17.76 30.22 21.79
N VAL A 101 17.50 29.41 20.77
CA VAL A 101 18.03 28.04 20.60
C VAL A 101 18.78 27.96 19.28
N ASN A 102 20.04 27.53 19.33
CA ASN A 102 20.84 27.25 18.13
C ASN A 102 20.69 25.78 17.69
N ASN A 103 21.26 25.41 16.54
CA ASN A 103 21.14 24.04 16.02
C ASN A 103 21.83 22.99 16.91
N ARG A 104 22.88 23.35 17.66
CA ARG A 104 23.55 22.47 18.62
C ARG A 104 22.65 22.20 19.83
N LEU A 105 22.07 23.24 20.39
CA LEU A 105 21.13 23.13 21.53
C LEU A 105 19.86 22.37 21.16
N ARG A 106 19.32 22.57 19.95
CA ARG A 106 18.19 21.76 19.44
C ARG A 106 18.49 20.27 19.41
N ARG A 107 19.71 19.88 19.05
CA ARG A 107 20.10 18.46 19.07
C ARG A 107 20.15 17.91 20.49
N ILE A 108 20.67 18.67 21.45
CA ILE A 108 20.75 18.28 22.85
C ILE A 108 19.35 18.16 23.44
N ILE A 109 18.47 19.14 23.22
CA ILE A 109 17.06 19.10 23.67
C ILE A 109 16.34 17.86 23.13
N ARG A 110 16.47 17.56 21.83
CA ARG A 110 15.85 16.37 21.25
C ARG A 110 16.40 15.06 21.85
N SER A 111 17.69 15.01 22.13
CA SER A 111 18.29 13.85 22.81
C SER A 111 17.79 13.72 24.25
N ALA A 112 17.64 14.83 24.95
CA ALA A 112 17.09 14.87 26.32
C ALA A 112 15.61 14.44 26.35
N LEU A 113 14.79 14.97 25.46
CA LEU A 113 13.40 14.54 25.28
C LEU A 113 13.30 13.05 24.95
N GLY A 114 14.16 12.55 24.04
CA GLY A 114 14.21 11.14 23.71
C GLY A 114 14.53 10.24 24.90
N ARG A 115 15.32 10.71 25.86
CA ARG A 115 15.61 9.99 27.12
C ARG A 115 14.41 9.95 28.06
N LEU A 116 13.75 11.07 28.25
CA LEU A 116 12.56 11.19 29.13
C LEU A 116 11.40 10.34 28.61
N THR A 117 11.15 10.38 27.30
CA THR A 117 10.04 9.65 26.68
C THR A 117 10.28 8.14 26.56
N LEU A 118 11.54 7.66 26.62
CA LEU A 118 11.86 6.22 26.58
C LEU A 118 11.24 5.42 27.74
N LEU A 119 11.04 6.03 28.89
CA LEU A 119 10.49 5.40 30.09
C LEU A 119 9.03 5.79 30.35
N SER A 120 8.41 6.49 29.40
CA SER A 120 7.01 6.90 29.49
C SER A 120 6.08 5.69 29.66
N PRO A 121 5.01 5.77 30.46
CA PRO A 121 3.98 4.74 30.53
C PRO A 121 3.23 4.56 29.19
N ASP A 122 3.21 5.59 28.33
CA ASP A 122 2.57 5.56 27.02
C ASP A 122 3.43 4.79 25.98
N PRO A 123 2.94 3.65 25.42
CA PRO A 123 3.65 2.89 24.39
C PRO A 123 3.96 3.70 23.12
N ALA A 124 3.08 4.63 22.72
CA ALA A 124 3.29 5.45 21.54
C ALA A 124 4.48 6.39 21.70
N LYS A 125 4.62 7.01 22.87
CA LYS A 125 5.77 7.87 23.22
C LYS A 125 7.07 7.09 23.25
N ARG A 126 7.10 5.89 23.85
CA ARG A 126 8.29 5.03 23.85
C ARG A 126 8.71 4.60 22.45
N MET A 127 7.74 4.27 21.58
CA MET A 127 7.97 3.92 20.18
C MET A 127 8.59 5.09 19.40
N GLU A 128 8.09 6.31 19.61
CA GLU A 128 8.60 7.52 18.98
C GLU A 128 10.02 7.85 19.46
N ALA A 129 10.26 7.80 20.78
CA ALA A 129 11.57 8.02 21.38
C ALA A 129 12.65 7.09 20.81
N ALA A 130 12.34 5.79 20.70
CA ALA A 130 13.25 4.82 20.09
C ALA A 130 13.56 5.18 18.63
N GLY A 131 12.57 5.68 17.87
CA GLY A 131 12.76 6.16 16.50
C GLY A 131 13.68 7.37 16.39
N VAL A 132 13.50 8.36 17.27
CA VAL A 132 14.34 9.57 17.31
C VAL A 132 15.80 9.22 17.64
N LEU A 133 16.01 8.32 18.60
CA LEU A 133 17.35 7.88 19.00
C LEU A 133 18.06 7.06 17.92
N PHE A 134 17.32 6.29 17.14
CA PHE A 134 17.87 5.58 15.99
C PHE A 134 18.32 6.55 14.88
N GLN A 135 17.51 7.58 14.57
CA GLN A 135 17.86 8.57 13.56
C GLN A 135 19.08 9.43 13.93
N LYS A 136 19.32 9.62 15.24
CA LYS A 136 20.42 10.44 15.78
C LYS A 136 21.14 9.70 16.89
N PRO A 137 21.91 8.67 16.56
CA PRO A 137 22.63 7.87 17.55
C PRO A 137 23.66 8.73 18.28
N SER A 138 23.57 8.74 19.61
CA SER A 138 24.51 9.43 20.50
C SER A 138 25.01 8.45 21.56
N PRO A 139 26.32 8.36 21.81
CA PRO A 139 26.90 7.49 22.83
C PRO A 139 26.33 7.70 24.23
N ALA A 140 25.97 8.95 24.56
CA ALA A 140 25.37 9.31 25.86
C ALA A 140 24.04 8.59 26.13
N ASN A 141 23.34 8.12 25.11
CA ASN A 141 22.04 7.48 25.26
C ASN A 141 22.15 5.94 25.38
N ALA A 142 23.34 5.35 25.23
CA ALA A 142 23.52 3.91 25.19
C ALA A 142 23.09 3.21 26.49
N SER A 143 23.50 3.73 27.65
CA SER A 143 23.20 3.14 28.96
C SER A 143 21.70 3.19 29.29
N ILE A 144 21.05 4.32 28.97
CA ILE A 144 19.62 4.51 29.24
C ILE A 144 18.78 3.64 28.33
N LEU A 145 19.15 3.57 27.05
CA LEU A 145 18.48 2.72 26.08
C LEU A 145 18.63 1.23 26.40
N ALA A 146 19.80 0.81 26.90
CA ALA A 146 20.01 -0.56 27.37
C ALA A 146 19.12 -0.88 28.59
N ALA A 147 19.05 0.00 29.58
CA ALA A 147 18.19 -0.17 30.72
C ALA A 147 16.69 -0.17 30.39
N ALA A 148 16.27 0.69 29.44
CA ALA A 148 14.90 0.71 28.93
C ALA A 148 14.56 -0.60 28.18
N LEU A 149 15.50 -1.12 27.39
CA LEU A 149 15.34 -2.36 26.62
C LEU A 149 15.12 -3.59 27.54
N GLU A 150 15.77 -3.64 28.71
CA GLU A 150 15.58 -4.72 29.69
C GLU A 150 14.17 -4.72 30.32
N ARG A 151 13.56 -3.55 30.46
CA ARG A 151 12.23 -3.37 31.06
C ARG A 151 11.08 -3.42 30.07
N GLU A 152 11.37 -3.25 28.77
CA GLU A 152 10.33 -3.19 27.74
C GLU A 152 9.72 -4.58 27.48
N THR A 153 8.39 -4.63 27.58
CA THR A 153 7.59 -5.86 27.38
C THR A 153 6.96 -5.94 26.00
N ASP A 154 6.73 -4.78 25.35
CA ASP A 154 6.20 -4.75 24.00
C ASP A 154 7.27 -5.16 22.98
N THR A 155 7.00 -6.20 22.21
CA THR A 155 7.95 -6.77 21.26
C THR A 155 8.31 -5.81 20.11
N ALA A 156 7.39 -4.97 19.67
CA ALA A 156 7.61 -4.00 18.59
C ALA A 156 8.49 -2.83 19.10
N ILE A 157 8.22 -2.32 20.28
CA ILE A 157 9.01 -1.25 20.91
C ILE A 157 10.39 -1.77 21.26
N ARG A 158 10.48 -2.96 21.85
CA ARG A 158 11.74 -3.64 22.16
C ARG A 158 12.64 -3.81 20.93
N SER A 159 12.06 -4.25 19.82
CA SER A 159 12.77 -4.39 18.53
C SER A 159 13.33 -3.05 18.05
N LYS A 160 12.54 -1.98 18.16
CA LYS A 160 12.94 -0.63 17.74
C LYS A 160 14.02 -0.03 18.65
N MET A 161 13.94 -0.29 19.96
CA MET A 161 14.97 0.08 20.94
C MET A 161 16.28 -0.68 20.68
N ALA A 162 16.22 -2.00 20.43
CA ALA A 162 17.38 -2.83 20.10
C ALA A 162 18.09 -2.32 18.84
N LYS A 163 17.31 -1.97 17.80
CA LYS A 163 17.83 -1.35 16.57
C LYS A 163 18.54 -0.01 16.87
N ALA A 164 17.97 0.84 17.71
CA ALA A 164 18.57 2.12 18.07
C ALA A 164 19.86 1.93 18.89
N LEU A 165 19.87 0.99 19.83
CA LEU A 165 21.06 0.66 20.61
C LEU A 165 22.20 0.12 19.73
N ALA A 166 21.88 -0.78 18.81
CA ALA A 166 22.85 -1.31 17.86
C ALA A 166 23.44 -0.20 16.95
N ALA A 167 22.62 0.77 16.51
CA ALA A 167 23.10 1.93 15.77
C ALA A 167 24.10 2.80 16.56
N ILE A 168 23.87 2.97 17.87
CA ILE A 168 24.81 3.68 18.76
C ILE A 168 26.10 2.86 18.93
N GLN A 169 25.99 1.56 19.09
CA GLN A 169 27.11 0.64 19.30
C GLN A 169 28.03 0.51 18.07
N LEU A 170 27.56 0.86 16.89
CA LEU A 170 28.38 0.92 15.67
C LEU A 170 29.43 2.05 15.69
N GLY A 171 29.34 2.99 16.63
CA GLY A 171 30.28 4.11 16.72
C GLY A 171 31.73 3.65 16.87
N PRO A 172 32.71 4.40 16.26
CA PRO A 172 34.13 4.02 16.22
C PRO A 172 34.78 3.99 17.62
N GLN A 173 34.15 4.60 18.62
CA GLN A 173 34.61 4.60 20.02
C GLN A 173 34.38 3.25 20.72
N ASN A 174 33.56 2.37 20.16
CA ASN A 174 33.24 1.08 20.77
C ASN A 174 34.24 -0.02 20.34
N PRO A 175 34.50 -1.04 21.20
CA PRO A 175 35.33 -2.18 20.85
C PRO A 175 34.86 -2.90 19.58
N VAL A 176 35.78 -3.56 18.88
CA VAL A 176 35.50 -4.28 17.63
C VAL A 176 34.41 -5.34 17.83
N GLU A 177 34.47 -6.08 18.94
CA GLU A 177 33.48 -7.13 19.28
C GLU A 177 32.07 -6.54 19.43
N THR A 178 31.94 -5.38 20.09
CA THR A 178 30.67 -4.68 20.26
C THR A 178 30.10 -4.23 18.93
N ARG A 179 30.95 -3.70 18.03
CA ARG A 179 30.53 -3.27 16.68
C ARG A 179 30.09 -4.46 15.83
N ILE A 180 30.78 -5.60 15.93
CA ILE A 180 30.39 -6.83 15.25
C ILE A 180 29.04 -7.35 15.77
N ALA A 181 28.84 -7.35 17.09
CA ALA A 181 27.56 -7.73 17.68
C ALA A 181 26.41 -6.78 17.23
N ALA A 182 26.67 -5.48 17.19
CA ALA A 182 25.72 -4.49 16.69
C ALA A 182 25.33 -4.73 15.20
N ILE A 183 26.29 -5.09 14.36
CA ILE A 183 26.01 -5.46 12.95
C ILE A 183 25.16 -6.71 12.87
N ALA A 184 25.43 -7.72 13.73
CA ALA A 184 24.65 -8.95 13.77
C ALA A 184 23.19 -8.69 14.16
N GLU A 185 22.94 -7.77 15.11
CA GLU A 185 21.59 -7.32 15.48
C GLU A 185 20.92 -6.56 14.33
N LEU A 186 21.62 -5.60 13.74
CA LEU A 186 21.09 -4.80 12.63
C LEU A 186 20.76 -5.62 11.37
N LYS A 187 21.42 -6.76 11.17
CA LYS A 187 21.14 -7.70 10.05
C LYS A 187 19.68 -8.21 10.06
N ALA A 188 19.00 -8.19 11.20
CA ALA A 188 17.60 -8.58 11.31
C ALA A 188 16.67 -7.60 10.57
N PHE A 189 17.06 -6.35 10.45
CA PHE A 189 16.28 -5.23 9.93
C PHE A 189 16.64 -4.96 8.46
N VAL A 190 15.62 -4.69 7.63
CA VAL A 190 15.79 -4.48 6.18
C VAL A 190 15.52 -3.03 5.74
N GLU A 191 15.19 -2.14 6.67
CA GLU A 191 14.85 -0.75 6.38
C GLU A 191 16.01 0.01 5.70
N PRO A 192 15.71 1.00 4.83
CA PRO A 192 16.71 1.77 4.10
C PRO A 192 17.75 2.44 5.00
N GLU A 193 17.35 2.87 6.19
CA GLU A 193 18.22 3.55 7.15
C GLU A 193 19.30 2.60 7.70
N VAL A 194 18.95 1.34 7.98
CA VAL A 194 19.92 0.32 8.44
C VAL A 194 20.91 0.01 7.34
N ARG A 195 20.44 -0.14 6.09
CA ARG A 195 21.32 -0.35 4.94
C ARG A 195 22.29 0.82 4.75
N SER A 196 21.78 2.06 4.89
CA SER A 196 22.59 3.27 4.81
C SER A 196 23.67 3.30 5.89
N LEU A 197 23.35 2.95 7.15
CA LEU A 197 24.31 2.85 8.24
C LEU A 197 25.40 1.82 7.96
N LEU A 198 25.02 0.62 7.53
CA LEU A 198 25.99 -0.45 7.22
C LEU A 198 26.82 -0.13 5.98
N SER A 199 26.22 0.47 4.95
CA SER A 199 26.93 0.90 3.74
C SER A 199 27.95 1.99 4.05
N ALA A 200 27.65 2.90 4.99
CA ALA A 200 28.55 3.97 5.39
C ALA A 200 29.89 3.44 5.97
N LEU A 201 29.91 2.23 6.54
CA LEU A 201 31.13 1.58 7.02
C LEU A 201 32.05 1.13 5.87
N LEU A 202 31.49 0.94 4.66
CA LEU A 202 32.22 0.47 3.48
C LEU A 202 32.62 1.60 2.52
N ILE A 203 32.25 2.84 2.82
CA ILE A 203 32.62 4.01 1.99
C ILE A 203 34.10 4.29 2.16
N GLN A 204 34.77 4.54 1.03
CA GLN A 204 36.12 5.07 0.97
C GLN A 204 36.07 6.60 0.87
N ASP A 205 36.99 7.27 1.51
CA ASP A 205 37.21 8.70 1.33
C ASP A 205 37.98 9.01 0.03
N ASP A 206 38.19 10.29 -0.28
CA ASP A 206 38.94 10.74 -1.47
C ASP A 206 40.39 10.23 -1.52
N SER A 207 40.93 9.77 -0.39
CA SER A 207 42.29 9.19 -0.29
C SER A 207 42.28 7.66 -0.49
N GLY A 208 41.13 7.04 -0.68
CA GLY A 208 40.97 5.59 -0.79
C GLY A 208 40.93 4.84 0.56
N ALA A 209 40.97 5.56 1.69
CA ALA A 209 40.86 4.97 3.02
C ALA A 209 39.40 4.68 3.35
N PHE A 210 39.13 3.52 3.93
CA PHE A 210 37.79 3.19 4.40
C PHE A 210 37.44 3.99 5.65
N ARG A 211 36.19 4.44 5.74
CA ARG A 211 35.65 5.12 6.92
C ARG A 211 35.75 4.23 8.17
N GLU A 212 35.51 2.93 8.02
CA GLU A 212 35.77 1.94 9.04
C GLU A 212 37.17 1.34 8.83
N GLN A 213 38.03 1.47 9.83
CA GLN A 213 39.43 1.06 9.70
C GLN A 213 39.63 -0.45 9.90
N ASP A 214 38.79 -1.09 10.73
CA ASP A 214 38.91 -2.51 11.02
C ASP A 214 38.39 -3.39 9.88
N ALA A 215 39.24 -4.28 9.37
CA ALA A 215 38.92 -5.18 8.26
C ALA A 215 37.84 -6.21 8.63
N ASN A 216 37.79 -6.67 9.88
CA ASN A 216 36.81 -7.66 10.34
C ASN A 216 35.43 -7.04 10.40
N VAL A 217 35.32 -5.80 10.93
CA VAL A 217 34.05 -5.04 10.98
C VAL A 217 33.53 -4.83 9.55
N ARG A 218 34.40 -4.41 8.60
CA ARG A 218 34.00 -4.26 7.19
C ARG A 218 33.52 -5.59 6.58
N ALA A 219 34.24 -6.69 6.84
CA ALA A 219 33.85 -7.99 6.31
C ALA A 219 32.49 -8.47 6.85
N VAL A 220 32.19 -8.21 8.13
CA VAL A 220 30.88 -8.53 8.75
C VAL A 220 29.81 -7.61 8.20
N ALA A 221 30.06 -6.30 8.06
CA ALA A 221 29.11 -5.34 7.49
C ALA A 221 28.74 -5.71 6.04
N LYS A 222 29.74 -6.10 5.22
CA LYS A 222 29.50 -6.57 3.84
C LYS A 222 28.59 -7.80 3.81
N ARG A 223 28.89 -8.81 4.63
CA ARG A 223 28.05 -10.03 4.73
C ARG A 223 26.64 -9.74 5.24
N ALA A 224 26.50 -8.79 6.17
CA ALA A 224 25.19 -8.34 6.64
C ALA A 224 24.38 -7.67 5.52
N LEU A 225 25.00 -6.78 4.76
CA LEU A 225 24.37 -6.14 3.59
C LEU A 225 23.95 -7.16 2.53
N GLU A 226 24.84 -8.09 2.16
CA GLU A 226 24.51 -9.16 1.19
C GLU A 226 23.32 -10.01 1.66
N SER A 227 23.24 -10.28 2.97
CA SER A 227 22.10 -10.98 3.58
C SER A 227 20.81 -10.19 3.52
N ILE A 228 20.86 -8.87 3.83
CA ILE A 228 19.72 -7.96 3.74
C ILE A 228 19.24 -7.84 2.29
N GLU A 229 20.15 -7.65 1.34
CA GLU A 229 19.82 -7.59 -0.09
C GLU A 229 19.20 -8.88 -0.62
N SER A 230 19.66 -10.03 -0.11
CA SER A 230 19.07 -11.34 -0.46
C SER A 230 17.63 -11.47 0.06
N LYS A 231 17.37 -11.01 1.29
CA LYS A 231 16.00 -10.93 1.85
C LYS A 231 15.12 -9.99 1.04
N LEU A 232 15.63 -8.80 0.71
CA LEU A 232 14.89 -7.81 -0.09
C LEU A 232 14.57 -8.31 -1.49
N ARG A 233 15.49 -9.04 -2.13
CA ARG A 233 15.21 -9.70 -3.42
C ARG A 233 14.08 -10.71 -3.30
N LEU A 234 14.10 -11.55 -2.25
CA LEU A 234 13.01 -12.50 -2.00
C LEU A 234 11.67 -11.77 -1.76
N TYR A 235 11.67 -10.72 -0.96
CA TYR A 235 10.48 -9.91 -0.71
C TYR A 235 9.95 -9.24 -1.99
N GLY A 236 10.84 -8.70 -2.83
CA GLY A 236 10.47 -8.16 -4.13
C GLY A 236 9.87 -9.21 -5.09
N ILE A 237 10.35 -10.45 -5.05
CA ILE A 237 9.75 -11.55 -5.80
C ILE A 237 8.35 -11.87 -5.27
N LEU A 238 8.16 -11.96 -3.95
CA LEU A 238 6.86 -12.22 -3.33
C LEU A 238 5.86 -11.10 -3.62
N GLU A 239 6.28 -9.85 -3.56
CA GLU A 239 5.47 -8.70 -3.92
C GLU A 239 5.08 -8.73 -5.41
N THR A 240 6.02 -9.03 -6.29
CA THR A 240 5.77 -9.19 -7.73
C THR A 240 4.79 -10.33 -8.01
N LEU A 241 4.92 -11.47 -7.31
CA LEU A 241 3.96 -12.58 -7.38
C LEU A 241 2.56 -12.14 -6.96
N PHE A 242 2.45 -11.42 -5.84
CA PHE A 242 1.17 -10.91 -5.37
C PHE A 242 0.52 -9.94 -6.36
N HIS A 243 1.30 -8.99 -6.88
CA HIS A 243 0.83 -8.05 -7.90
C HIS A 243 0.46 -8.75 -9.22
N GLY A 244 1.20 -9.81 -9.59
CA GLY A 244 0.91 -10.64 -10.74
C GLY A 244 -0.40 -11.41 -10.59
N LEU A 245 -0.66 -11.99 -9.38
CA LEU A 245 -1.92 -12.65 -9.06
C LEU A 245 -3.09 -11.66 -9.06
N SER A 246 -2.89 -10.45 -8.52
CA SER A 246 -3.90 -9.39 -8.54
C SER A 246 -4.26 -9.00 -9.98
N LEU A 247 -3.27 -8.76 -10.85
CA LEU A 247 -3.51 -8.49 -12.27
C LEU A 247 -4.20 -9.67 -12.95
N GLY A 248 -3.73 -10.90 -12.70
CA GLY A 248 -4.35 -12.12 -13.22
C GLY A 248 -5.81 -12.27 -12.79
N SER A 249 -6.17 -11.84 -11.58
CA SER A 249 -7.55 -11.88 -11.08
C SER A 249 -8.48 -10.93 -11.84
N VAL A 250 -8.00 -9.75 -12.17
CA VAL A 250 -8.73 -8.79 -13.00
C VAL A 250 -8.89 -9.31 -14.44
N LEU A 251 -7.80 -9.81 -15.01
CA LEU A 251 -7.84 -10.43 -16.35
C LEU A 251 -8.77 -11.64 -16.39
N LEU A 252 -8.83 -12.41 -15.30
CA LEU A 252 -9.75 -13.53 -15.16
C LEU A 252 -11.21 -13.08 -15.26
N LEU A 253 -11.61 -12.05 -14.49
CA LEU A 253 -12.98 -11.55 -14.53
C LEU A 253 -13.38 -11.07 -15.93
N ALA A 254 -12.52 -10.29 -16.57
CA ALA A 254 -12.78 -9.81 -17.93
C ALA A 254 -12.80 -10.96 -18.95
N ALA A 255 -11.86 -11.90 -18.85
CA ALA A 255 -11.73 -13.02 -19.78
C ALA A 255 -12.80 -14.09 -19.59
N ILE A 256 -13.32 -14.33 -18.38
CA ILE A 256 -14.39 -15.31 -18.15
C ILE A 256 -15.64 -14.95 -18.96
N GLY A 257 -16.04 -13.67 -18.92
CA GLY A 257 -17.19 -13.23 -19.72
C GLY A 257 -17.02 -13.50 -21.21
N LEU A 258 -15.82 -13.21 -21.72
CA LEU A 258 -15.45 -13.47 -23.12
C LEU A 258 -15.37 -15.00 -23.41
N ALA A 259 -14.81 -15.78 -22.49
CA ALA A 259 -14.71 -17.24 -22.65
C ALA A 259 -16.08 -17.90 -22.75
N ILE A 260 -17.09 -17.38 -22.04
CA ILE A 260 -18.46 -17.87 -22.12
C ILE A 260 -19.09 -17.51 -23.48
N THR A 261 -19.04 -16.26 -23.88
CA THR A 261 -19.65 -15.80 -25.14
C THR A 261 -18.99 -16.45 -26.36
N PHE A 262 -17.66 -16.40 -26.42
CA PHE A 262 -16.90 -17.03 -27.52
C PHE A 262 -16.96 -18.55 -27.45
N GLY A 263 -16.91 -19.14 -26.25
CA GLY A 263 -16.96 -20.59 -26.06
C GLY A 263 -18.29 -21.24 -26.48
N VAL A 264 -19.42 -20.56 -26.25
CA VAL A 264 -20.77 -21.11 -26.55
C VAL A 264 -21.21 -20.79 -27.98
N MET A 265 -21.05 -19.54 -28.36
CA MET A 265 -21.62 -19.01 -29.58
C MET A 265 -20.64 -18.98 -30.78
N GLY A 266 -19.34 -19.12 -30.51
CA GLY A 266 -18.30 -18.98 -31.54
C GLY A 266 -18.15 -17.56 -32.07
N VAL A 267 -18.67 -16.56 -31.36
CA VAL A 267 -18.72 -15.17 -31.82
C VAL A 267 -17.58 -14.39 -31.18
N ILE A 268 -16.78 -13.72 -31.99
CA ILE A 268 -15.75 -12.78 -31.53
C ILE A 268 -16.43 -11.43 -31.29
N ASN A 269 -16.49 -11.01 -30.03
CA ASN A 269 -17.11 -9.75 -29.62
C ASN A 269 -16.05 -8.72 -29.22
N MET A 270 -15.74 -7.77 -30.12
CA MET A 270 -14.81 -6.68 -29.81
C MET A 270 -15.42 -5.63 -28.88
N ALA A 271 -16.73 -5.53 -28.78
CA ALA A 271 -17.40 -4.64 -27.84
C ALA A 271 -17.44 -5.19 -26.40
N HIS A 272 -16.85 -6.37 -26.14
CA HIS A 272 -16.81 -6.95 -24.79
C HIS A 272 -16.05 -6.06 -23.80
N GLY A 273 -14.98 -5.40 -24.24
CA GLY A 273 -14.25 -4.43 -23.42
C GLY A 273 -15.15 -3.26 -22.96
N GLU A 274 -16.09 -2.84 -23.82
CA GLU A 274 -17.01 -1.74 -23.47
C GLU A 274 -18.04 -2.15 -22.40
N MET A 275 -18.28 -3.45 -22.22
CA MET A 275 -19.10 -3.94 -21.11
C MET A 275 -18.35 -3.78 -19.78
N VAL A 276 -17.03 -3.93 -19.79
CA VAL A 276 -16.16 -3.61 -18.66
C VAL A 276 -16.21 -2.12 -18.34
N MET A 277 -16.08 -1.27 -19.37
CA MET A 277 -16.21 0.18 -19.23
C MET A 277 -17.57 0.57 -18.64
N LEU A 278 -18.68 0.03 -19.14
CA LEU A 278 -20.03 0.29 -18.61
C LEU A 278 -20.15 -0.09 -17.13
N GLY A 279 -19.56 -1.21 -16.71
CA GLY A 279 -19.50 -1.60 -15.31
C GLY A 279 -18.73 -0.61 -14.43
N ALA A 280 -17.60 -0.12 -14.92
CA ALA A 280 -16.80 0.90 -14.22
C ALA A 280 -17.56 2.23 -14.09
N TYR A 281 -18.21 2.70 -15.16
CA TYR A 281 -19.03 3.91 -15.10
C TYR A 281 -20.29 3.74 -14.23
N THR A 282 -20.85 2.53 -14.18
CA THR A 282 -21.95 2.22 -13.25
C THR A 282 -21.48 2.39 -11.81
N THR A 283 -20.26 1.93 -11.49
CA THR A 283 -19.68 2.11 -10.16
C THR A 283 -19.50 3.60 -9.84
N PHE A 284 -18.98 4.37 -10.79
CA PHE A 284 -18.84 5.82 -10.65
C PHE A 284 -20.18 6.49 -10.34
N ILE A 285 -21.25 6.17 -11.12
CA ILE A 285 -22.58 6.74 -10.90
C ILE A 285 -23.13 6.38 -9.52
N VAL A 286 -23.01 5.11 -9.12
CA VAL A 286 -23.46 4.65 -7.80
C VAL A 286 -22.75 5.41 -6.69
N GLN A 287 -21.44 5.56 -6.78
CA GLN A 287 -20.69 6.29 -5.76
C GLN A 287 -21.06 7.77 -5.72
N GLU A 288 -21.30 8.40 -6.86
CA GLU A 288 -21.73 9.80 -6.92
C GLU A 288 -23.11 9.98 -6.28
N LEU A 289 -24.03 9.04 -6.50
CA LEU A 289 -25.32 9.02 -5.82
C LEU A 289 -25.17 8.87 -4.30
N PHE A 290 -24.27 7.97 -3.84
CA PHE A 290 -24.00 7.82 -2.41
C PHE A 290 -23.36 9.08 -1.81
N ARG A 291 -22.41 9.71 -2.50
CA ARG A 291 -21.79 10.96 -2.04
C ARG A 291 -22.83 12.09 -1.89
N THR A 292 -23.77 12.15 -2.83
CA THR A 292 -24.77 13.24 -2.86
C THR A 292 -25.92 13.00 -1.87
N TYR A 293 -26.45 11.78 -1.79
CA TYR A 293 -27.70 11.51 -1.05
C TYR A 293 -27.51 10.72 0.24
N LEU A 294 -26.42 9.93 0.37
CA LEU A 294 -26.16 9.06 1.51
C LEU A 294 -24.66 9.04 1.90
N PRO A 295 -24.05 10.17 2.26
CA PRO A 295 -22.61 10.24 2.52
C PRO A 295 -22.14 9.30 3.64
N GLY A 296 -22.97 9.07 4.69
CA GLY A 296 -22.67 8.11 5.75
C GLY A 296 -22.76 6.64 5.34
N GLY A 297 -23.30 6.34 4.15
CA GLY A 297 -23.42 4.99 3.60
C GLY A 297 -22.39 4.68 2.51
N PHE A 298 -21.42 5.55 2.26
CA PHE A 298 -20.46 5.42 1.16
C PHE A 298 -19.75 4.06 1.13
N ASP A 299 -19.47 3.46 2.27
CA ASP A 299 -18.81 2.16 2.40
C ASP A 299 -19.61 1.00 1.80
N TYR A 300 -20.94 1.13 1.69
CA TYR A 300 -21.81 0.15 1.06
C TYR A 300 -21.97 0.36 -0.45
N SER A 301 -21.46 1.45 -1.01
CA SER A 301 -21.61 1.82 -2.43
C SER A 301 -21.12 0.71 -3.36
N LEU A 302 -20.01 0.06 -3.04
CA LEU A 302 -19.45 -1.01 -3.86
C LEU A 302 -20.31 -2.28 -3.86
N MET A 303 -20.94 -2.60 -2.72
CA MET A 303 -21.84 -3.75 -2.61
C MET A 303 -23.09 -3.57 -3.48
N VAL A 304 -23.56 -2.33 -3.66
CA VAL A 304 -24.67 -1.99 -4.57
C VAL A 304 -24.19 -1.90 -6.02
N ALA A 305 -22.97 -1.40 -6.25
CA ALA A 305 -22.40 -1.26 -7.58
C ALA A 305 -22.21 -2.62 -8.28
N ILE A 306 -21.80 -3.66 -7.57
CA ILE A 306 -21.55 -5.00 -8.15
C ILE A 306 -22.79 -5.57 -8.85
N PRO A 307 -23.95 -5.76 -8.19
CA PRO A 307 -25.13 -6.29 -8.87
C PRO A 307 -25.70 -5.33 -9.93
N LEU A 308 -25.57 -4.03 -9.72
CA LEU A 308 -26.04 -3.04 -10.69
C LEU A 308 -25.17 -3.03 -11.95
N ALA A 309 -23.84 -3.10 -11.82
CA ALA A 309 -22.92 -3.22 -12.95
C ALA A 309 -23.15 -4.52 -13.74
N PHE A 310 -23.39 -5.63 -13.04
CA PHE A 310 -23.80 -6.88 -13.69
C PHE A 310 -25.11 -6.73 -14.49
N ALA A 311 -26.12 -6.09 -13.91
CA ALA A 311 -27.42 -5.89 -14.56
C ALA A 311 -27.31 -4.94 -15.76
N VAL A 312 -26.63 -3.79 -15.62
CA VAL A 312 -26.48 -2.78 -16.68
C VAL A 312 -25.69 -3.35 -17.85
N SER A 313 -24.52 -3.93 -17.61
CA SER A 313 -23.68 -4.52 -18.65
C SER A 313 -24.33 -5.77 -19.26
N GLY A 314 -25.01 -6.58 -18.44
CA GLY A 314 -25.76 -7.74 -18.92
C GLY A 314 -26.94 -7.34 -19.81
N PHE A 315 -27.69 -6.32 -19.43
CA PHE A 315 -28.79 -5.78 -20.25
C PHE A 315 -28.27 -5.17 -21.57
N ALA A 316 -27.20 -4.39 -21.50
CA ALA A 316 -26.55 -3.87 -22.72
C ALA A 316 -26.12 -5.02 -23.65
N GLY A 317 -25.54 -6.08 -23.08
CA GLY A 317 -25.18 -7.29 -23.83
C GLY A 317 -26.39 -7.95 -24.49
N ILE A 318 -27.51 -8.08 -23.77
CA ILE A 318 -28.75 -8.62 -24.34
C ILE A 318 -29.25 -7.76 -25.50
N CYS A 319 -29.20 -6.44 -25.38
CA CYS A 319 -29.58 -5.52 -26.47
C CYS A 319 -28.67 -5.70 -27.69
N VAL A 320 -27.36 -5.86 -27.48
CA VAL A 320 -26.37 -6.09 -28.55
C VAL A 320 -26.61 -7.44 -29.27
N GLU A 321 -26.88 -8.50 -28.50
CA GLU A 321 -27.20 -9.82 -29.07
C GLU A 321 -28.45 -9.76 -29.92
N ARG A 322 -29.53 -9.17 -29.39
CA ARG A 322 -30.82 -9.10 -30.07
C ARG A 322 -30.83 -8.18 -31.28
N GLY A 323 -30.12 -7.03 -31.17
CA GLY A 323 -30.11 -6.00 -32.20
C GLY A 323 -29.14 -6.28 -33.35
N ILE A 324 -28.00 -6.92 -33.04
CA ILE A 324 -26.89 -7.03 -34.00
C ILE A 324 -26.46 -8.48 -34.20
N ILE A 325 -25.98 -9.15 -33.14
CA ILE A 325 -25.25 -10.42 -33.24
C ILE A 325 -26.14 -11.53 -33.78
N ARG A 326 -27.40 -11.56 -33.39
CA ARG A 326 -28.38 -12.55 -33.85
C ARG A 326 -28.45 -12.67 -35.37
N TYR A 327 -28.26 -11.58 -36.10
CA TYR A 327 -28.35 -11.55 -37.56
C TYR A 327 -27.01 -11.93 -38.24
N LEU A 328 -25.94 -12.04 -37.47
CA LEU A 328 -24.58 -12.27 -37.94
C LEU A 328 -24.04 -13.65 -37.58
N TYR A 329 -24.89 -14.54 -37.05
CA TYR A 329 -24.47 -15.91 -36.72
C TYR A 329 -23.90 -16.65 -37.94
N GLY A 330 -22.76 -17.34 -37.73
CA GLY A 330 -22.07 -18.05 -38.80
C GLY A 330 -21.18 -17.16 -39.69
N ARG A 331 -21.08 -15.86 -39.39
CA ARG A 331 -20.29 -14.89 -40.15
C ARG A 331 -19.27 -14.18 -39.24
N PRO A 332 -18.16 -14.84 -38.89
CA PRO A 332 -17.25 -14.34 -37.84
C PRO A 332 -16.60 -12.99 -38.18
N LEU A 333 -16.23 -12.75 -39.46
CA LEU A 333 -15.61 -11.48 -39.85
C LEU A 333 -16.60 -10.30 -39.81
N GLU A 334 -17.84 -10.52 -40.27
CA GLU A 334 -18.89 -9.50 -40.23
C GLU A 334 -19.25 -9.16 -38.77
N THR A 335 -19.29 -10.18 -37.89
CA THR A 335 -19.56 -9.98 -36.47
C THR A 335 -18.43 -9.20 -35.79
N LEU A 336 -17.18 -9.52 -36.09
CA LEU A 336 -16.01 -8.80 -35.58
C LEU A 336 -16.07 -7.31 -35.98
N LEU A 337 -16.34 -7.02 -37.23
CA LEU A 337 -16.41 -5.66 -37.75
C LEU A 337 -17.59 -4.87 -37.15
N ALA A 338 -18.77 -5.49 -37.06
CA ALA A 338 -19.95 -4.87 -36.49
C ALA A 338 -19.77 -4.56 -34.99
N THR A 339 -19.18 -5.50 -34.23
CA THR A 339 -18.91 -5.28 -32.80
C THR A 339 -17.79 -4.27 -32.56
N TRP A 340 -16.82 -4.15 -33.48
CA TRP A 340 -15.81 -3.09 -33.42
C TRP A 340 -16.43 -1.71 -33.64
N GLY A 341 -17.29 -1.58 -34.69
CA GLY A 341 -18.05 -0.34 -34.90
C GLY A 341 -18.94 0.03 -33.71
N LEU A 342 -19.60 -0.97 -33.08
CA LEU A 342 -20.38 -0.77 -31.86
C LEU A 342 -19.51 -0.30 -30.70
N SER A 343 -18.30 -0.85 -30.54
CA SER A 343 -17.34 -0.40 -29.50
C SER A 343 -17.07 1.10 -29.65
N LEU A 344 -16.78 1.59 -30.84
CA LEU A 344 -16.55 3.02 -31.10
C LEU A 344 -17.79 3.88 -30.77
N ILE A 345 -18.99 3.39 -31.08
CA ILE A 345 -20.24 4.10 -30.76
C ILE A 345 -20.41 4.18 -29.24
N LEU A 346 -20.20 3.09 -28.49
CA LEU A 346 -20.32 3.07 -27.04
C LEU A 346 -19.29 3.98 -26.37
N GLN A 347 -18.03 3.97 -26.83
CA GLN A 347 -17.00 4.88 -26.34
C GLN A 347 -17.39 6.34 -26.55
N GLN A 348 -17.86 6.68 -27.77
CA GLN A 348 -18.27 8.04 -28.07
C GLN A 348 -19.50 8.47 -27.26
N LEU A 349 -20.46 7.57 -27.04
CA LEU A 349 -21.62 7.83 -26.20
C LEU A 349 -21.20 8.16 -24.77
N VAL A 350 -20.29 7.35 -24.18
CA VAL A 350 -19.77 7.60 -22.83
C VAL A 350 -19.00 8.92 -22.77
N ARG A 351 -18.18 9.25 -23.78
CA ARG A 351 -17.49 10.55 -23.87
C ARG A 351 -18.45 11.72 -23.94
N THR A 352 -19.57 11.56 -24.66
CA THR A 352 -20.58 12.62 -24.77
C THR A 352 -21.31 12.85 -23.45
N VAL A 353 -21.63 11.78 -22.71
CA VAL A 353 -22.39 11.85 -21.45
C VAL A 353 -21.51 12.27 -20.27
N PHE A 354 -20.32 11.68 -20.12
CA PHE A 354 -19.45 11.86 -18.96
C PHE A 354 -18.24 12.78 -19.21
N GLY A 355 -17.99 13.12 -20.46
CA GLY A 355 -16.80 13.86 -20.89
C GLY A 355 -15.61 12.95 -21.21
N PRO A 356 -14.53 13.51 -21.81
CA PRO A 356 -13.35 12.76 -22.23
C PRO A 356 -12.36 12.50 -21.08
N THR A 357 -12.52 13.18 -19.93
CA THR A 357 -11.61 13.11 -18.80
C THR A 357 -11.84 11.84 -17.97
N ASN A 358 -10.77 11.34 -17.35
CA ASN A 358 -10.86 10.24 -16.41
C ASN A 358 -11.69 10.66 -15.18
N ARG A 359 -12.48 9.71 -14.67
CA ARG A 359 -13.28 9.88 -13.46
C ARG A 359 -12.67 9.06 -12.34
N GLU A 360 -12.55 9.67 -11.17
CA GLU A 360 -12.02 9.02 -9.99
C GLU A 360 -13.16 8.30 -9.25
N VAL A 361 -12.90 7.05 -8.89
CA VAL A 361 -13.77 6.20 -8.07
C VAL A 361 -13.06 5.96 -6.74
N GLY A 362 -13.69 6.35 -5.64
CA GLY A 362 -13.10 6.19 -4.30
C GLY A 362 -13.16 4.75 -3.82
N SER A 363 -12.20 4.36 -2.99
CA SER A 363 -12.26 3.07 -2.28
C SER A 363 -13.02 3.23 -0.97
N PRO A 364 -13.91 2.27 -0.60
CA PRO A 364 -14.53 2.23 0.72
C PRO A 364 -13.49 2.14 1.84
N SER A 365 -13.84 2.57 3.07
CA SER A 365 -12.93 2.62 4.21
C SER A 365 -12.30 1.25 4.53
N TRP A 366 -13.07 0.17 4.41
CA TRP A 366 -12.61 -1.20 4.64
C TRP A 366 -11.64 -1.74 3.56
N MET A 367 -11.53 -1.08 2.40
CA MET A 367 -10.53 -1.40 1.36
C MET A 367 -9.29 -0.51 1.43
N MET A 368 -9.31 0.54 2.28
CA MET A 368 -8.18 1.45 2.43
C MET A 368 -7.09 0.83 3.32
N GLY A 369 -5.83 1.17 3.02
CA GLY A 369 -4.68 0.66 3.76
C GLY A 369 -4.05 -0.58 3.15
N ALA A 370 -3.13 -1.17 3.90
CA ALA A 370 -2.36 -2.33 3.49
C ALA A 370 -1.98 -3.20 4.70
N VAL A 371 -1.68 -4.45 4.45
CA VAL A 371 -1.03 -5.33 5.42
C VAL A 371 0.48 -5.16 5.27
N ASP A 372 1.13 -4.63 6.30
CA ASP A 372 2.58 -4.60 6.38
C ASP A 372 3.06 -5.91 7.00
N LEU A 373 3.61 -6.79 6.16
CA LEU A 373 4.30 -7.99 6.63
C LEU A 373 5.71 -7.60 7.04
N THR A 374 6.17 -8.17 8.15
CA THR A 374 7.52 -7.96 8.69
C THR A 374 8.58 -8.01 7.60
N GLY A 375 9.25 -6.87 7.35
CA GLY A 375 10.34 -6.81 6.38
C GLY A 375 10.08 -5.96 5.13
N GLY A 376 8.98 -5.19 5.10
CA GLY A 376 8.74 -4.21 4.03
C GLY A 376 7.93 -4.74 2.84
N ILE A 377 7.23 -5.88 2.98
CA ILE A 377 6.22 -6.33 2.01
C ILE A 377 4.92 -5.62 2.35
N VAL A 378 4.45 -4.76 1.45
CA VAL A 378 3.20 -4.02 1.60
C VAL A 378 2.15 -4.63 0.67
N LEU A 379 1.10 -5.23 1.25
CA LEU A 379 0.00 -5.84 0.51
C LEU A 379 -1.26 -4.98 0.62
N PRO A 380 -1.61 -4.16 -0.39
CA PRO A 380 -2.81 -3.32 -0.36
C PRO A 380 -4.10 -4.14 -0.23
N TYR A 381 -4.98 -3.73 0.68
CA TYR A 381 -6.27 -4.41 0.91
C TYR A 381 -7.13 -4.50 -0.34
N ASN A 382 -7.19 -3.44 -1.16
CA ASN A 382 -7.98 -3.41 -2.39
C ASN A 382 -7.62 -4.59 -3.33
N ARG A 383 -6.33 -4.93 -3.45
CA ARG A 383 -5.86 -6.06 -4.29
C ARG A 383 -6.24 -7.41 -3.70
N ILE A 384 -6.18 -7.56 -2.37
CA ILE A 384 -6.59 -8.78 -1.67
C ILE A 384 -8.08 -9.03 -1.93
N TYR A 385 -8.92 -8.01 -1.75
CA TYR A 385 -10.36 -8.12 -1.99
C TYR A 385 -10.70 -8.42 -3.45
N ILE A 386 -9.96 -7.86 -4.42
CA ILE A 386 -10.17 -8.17 -5.84
C ILE A 386 -9.82 -9.63 -6.16
N ILE A 387 -8.74 -10.17 -5.60
CA ILE A 387 -8.38 -11.58 -5.77
C ILE A 387 -9.51 -12.47 -5.21
N LEU A 388 -9.96 -12.20 -3.99
CA LEU A 388 -11.03 -12.95 -3.35
C LEU A 388 -12.35 -12.84 -4.14
N PHE A 389 -12.69 -11.64 -4.59
CA PHE A 389 -13.87 -11.38 -5.41
C PHE A 389 -13.83 -12.16 -6.74
N SER A 390 -12.71 -12.16 -7.44
CA SER A 390 -12.57 -12.86 -8.73
C SER A 390 -12.73 -14.38 -8.57
N ILE A 391 -12.15 -14.94 -7.51
CA ILE A 391 -12.30 -16.37 -7.17
C ILE A 391 -13.76 -16.69 -6.83
N THR A 392 -14.42 -15.83 -6.06
CA THR A 392 -15.83 -15.98 -5.70
C THR A 392 -16.72 -15.98 -6.94
N VAL A 393 -16.52 -15.02 -7.86
CA VAL A 393 -17.25 -14.96 -9.14
C VAL A 393 -17.03 -16.22 -9.97
N LEU A 394 -15.78 -16.70 -10.05
CA LEU A 394 -15.47 -17.96 -10.77
C LEU A 394 -16.21 -19.15 -10.16
N ILE A 395 -16.19 -19.28 -8.83
CA ILE A 395 -16.87 -20.40 -8.12
C ILE A 395 -18.38 -20.32 -8.35
N VAL A 396 -19.00 -19.16 -8.17
CA VAL A 396 -20.43 -18.95 -8.41
C VAL A 396 -20.79 -19.28 -9.86
N LEU A 397 -20.00 -18.82 -10.81
CA LEU A 397 -20.22 -19.10 -12.22
C LEU A 397 -20.10 -20.60 -12.54
N LEU A 398 -19.06 -21.28 -12.03
CA LEU A 398 -18.91 -22.73 -12.17
C LEU A 398 -20.10 -23.47 -11.55
N ALA A 399 -20.62 -23.03 -10.40
CA ALA A 399 -21.80 -23.59 -9.78
C ALA A 399 -23.05 -23.40 -10.66
N VAL A 400 -23.27 -22.19 -11.18
CA VAL A 400 -24.39 -21.91 -12.12
C VAL A 400 -24.28 -22.80 -13.36
N LEU A 401 -23.12 -22.91 -13.96
CA LEU A 401 -22.94 -23.70 -15.19
C LEU A 401 -23.02 -25.22 -14.96
N ARG A 402 -22.62 -25.72 -13.78
CA ARG A 402 -22.65 -27.16 -13.47
C ARG A 402 -23.98 -27.64 -12.91
N HIS A 403 -24.60 -26.86 -12.04
CA HIS A 403 -25.71 -27.31 -11.22
C HIS A 403 -27.08 -26.77 -11.66
N THR A 404 -27.16 -25.84 -12.65
CA THR A 404 -28.45 -25.31 -13.11
C THR A 404 -28.89 -25.89 -14.45
N THR A 405 -30.23 -25.87 -14.68
CA THR A 405 -30.82 -26.23 -15.98
C THR A 405 -30.38 -25.29 -17.11
N PHE A 406 -30.05 -24.05 -16.79
CA PHE A 406 -29.45 -23.10 -17.74
C PHE A 406 -28.10 -23.59 -18.25
N GLY A 407 -27.20 -23.97 -17.34
CA GLY A 407 -25.87 -24.50 -17.72
C GLY A 407 -25.97 -25.80 -18.51
N LEU A 408 -26.92 -26.69 -18.19
CA LEU A 408 -27.17 -27.91 -18.96
C LEU A 408 -27.58 -27.58 -20.42
N ARG A 409 -28.55 -26.68 -20.58
CA ARG A 409 -29.04 -26.26 -21.91
C ARG A 409 -27.94 -25.54 -22.69
N MET A 410 -27.15 -24.72 -22.05
CA MET A 410 -26.01 -24.03 -22.65
C MET A 410 -24.99 -25.04 -23.20
N ARG A 411 -24.62 -26.06 -22.43
CA ARG A 411 -23.72 -27.13 -22.88
C ARG A 411 -24.32 -27.93 -24.06
N ALA A 412 -25.62 -28.23 -24.03
CA ALA A 412 -26.30 -28.91 -25.14
C ALA A 412 -26.23 -28.08 -26.42
N VAL A 413 -26.48 -26.77 -26.37
CA VAL A 413 -26.38 -25.86 -27.53
C VAL A 413 -24.94 -25.75 -28.03
N THR A 414 -23.97 -25.71 -27.13
CA THR A 414 -22.54 -25.67 -27.49
C THR A 414 -22.07 -26.94 -28.18
N GLN A 415 -22.59 -28.10 -27.76
CA GLN A 415 -22.22 -29.40 -28.33
C GLN A 415 -22.80 -29.62 -29.72
N ASN A 416 -24.10 -29.41 -29.88
CA ASN A 416 -24.79 -29.52 -31.15
C ASN A 416 -26.04 -28.64 -31.17
N ARG A 417 -25.94 -27.50 -31.85
CA ARG A 417 -26.99 -26.47 -31.86
C ARG A 417 -28.27 -26.96 -32.58
N SER A 418 -28.13 -27.66 -33.69
CA SER A 418 -29.25 -28.17 -34.47
C SER A 418 -30.02 -29.26 -33.71
N MET A 419 -29.30 -30.19 -33.11
CA MET A 419 -29.91 -31.26 -32.30
C MET A 419 -30.60 -30.69 -31.04
N ALA A 420 -29.97 -29.72 -30.34
CA ALA A 420 -30.57 -29.05 -29.22
C ALA A 420 -31.90 -28.37 -29.58
N GLY A 421 -31.95 -27.74 -30.78
CA GLY A 421 -33.18 -27.17 -31.34
C GLY A 421 -34.25 -28.22 -31.62
N ALA A 422 -33.87 -29.35 -32.21
CA ALA A 422 -34.76 -30.46 -32.45
C ALA A 422 -35.38 -31.08 -31.17
N MET A 423 -34.58 -31.06 -30.06
CA MET A 423 -35.05 -31.49 -28.71
C MET A 423 -35.88 -30.43 -27.97
N GLY A 424 -36.31 -29.36 -28.66
CA GLY A 424 -37.18 -28.32 -28.10
C GLY A 424 -36.48 -27.21 -27.29
N ILE A 425 -35.14 -27.15 -27.28
CA ILE A 425 -34.40 -26.04 -26.65
C ILE A 425 -34.50 -24.82 -27.52
N ARG A 426 -35.03 -23.71 -26.99
CA ARG A 426 -35.09 -22.41 -27.65
C ARG A 426 -33.68 -21.78 -27.70
N THR A 427 -32.86 -22.17 -28.70
CA THR A 427 -31.45 -21.76 -28.79
C THR A 427 -31.25 -20.25 -28.70
N GLY A 428 -32.09 -19.44 -29.38
CA GLY A 428 -31.99 -17.98 -29.30
C GLY A 428 -32.23 -17.36 -27.92
N ARG A 429 -32.96 -18.05 -27.00
CA ARG A 429 -33.06 -17.59 -25.61
C ARG A 429 -31.80 -17.95 -24.82
N ILE A 430 -31.22 -19.11 -25.10
CA ILE A 430 -29.96 -19.53 -24.49
C ILE A 430 -28.82 -18.60 -24.90
N ASP A 431 -28.73 -18.26 -26.19
CA ASP A 431 -27.72 -17.33 -26.73
C ASP A 431 -27.83 -15.96 -26.04
N MET A 432 -29.05 -15.39 -26.02
CA MET A 432 -29.33 -14.12 -25.34
C MET A 432 -28.91 -14.13 -23.87
N SER A 433 -29.29 -15.18 -23.12
CA SER A 433 -28.95 -15.28 -21.70
C SER A 433 -27.47 -15.52 -21.47
N THR A 434 -26.81 -16.29 -22.34
CA THR A 434 -25.37 -16.56 -22.29
C THR A 434 -24.58 -15.29 -22.57
N PHE A 435 -24.98 -14.52 -23.60
CA PHE A 435 -24.35 -13.26 -23.93
C PHE A 435 -24.53 -12.22 -22.82
N GLY A 436 -25.75 -12.11 -22.27
CA GLY A 436 -26.05 -11.26 -21.12
C GLY A 436 -25.24 -11.64 -19.88
N LEU A 437 -25.11 -12.94 -19.58
CA LEU A 437 -24.29 -13.43 -18.47
C LEU A 437 -22.81 -13.05 -18.66
N GLY A 438 -22.24 -13.30 -19.85
CA GLY A 438 -20.84 -12.96 -20.15
C GLY A 438 -20.57 -11.46 -20.05
N CYS A 439 -21.48 -10.63 -20.60
CA CYS A 439 -21.40 -9.17 -20.51
C CYS A 439 -21.59 -8.68 -19.06
N GLY A 440 -22.48 -9.29 -18.28
CA GLY A 440 -22.65 -8.97 -16.86
C GLY A 440 -21.40 -9.25 -16.04
N VAL A 441 -20.74 -10.39 -16.27
CA VAL A 441 -19.45 -10.70 -15.63
C VAL A 441 -18.37 -9.71 -16.03
N ALA A 442 -18.35 -9.28 -17.30
CA ALA A 442 -17.45 -8.20 -17.75
C ALA A 442 -17.73 -6.87 -17.01
N GLY A 443 -19.01 -6.55 -16.76
CA GLY A 443 -19.38 -5.40 -15.93
C GLY A 443 -18.82 -5.49 -14.50
N MET A 444 -18.87 -6.68 -13.88
CA MET A 444 -18.22 -6.89 -12.57
C MET A 444 -16.69 -6.73 -12.63
N ALA A 445 -16.05 -7.11 -13.75
CA ALA A 445 -14.62 -6.79 -13.95
C ALA A 445 -14.37 -5.28 -13.96
N GLY A 446 -15.30 -4.50 -14.53
CA GLY A 446 -15.27 -3.04 -14.51
C GLY A 446 -15.31 -2.46 -13.09
N VAL A 447 -16.14 -3.04 -12.21
CA VAL A 447 -16.17 -2.67 -10.78
C VAL A 447 -14.81 -2.92 -10.12
N ALA A 448 -14.21 -4.08 -10.35
CA ALA A 448 -12.90 -4.41 -9.79
C ALA A 448 -11.79 -3.46 -10.30
N LEU A 449 -11.82 -3.16 -11.60
CA LEU A 449 -10.87 -2.24 -12.24
C LEU A 449 -10.99 -0.82 -11.71
N SER A 450 -12.20 -0.33 -11.45
CA SER A 450 -12.42 1.01 -10.92
C SER A 450 -11.82 1.22 -9.52
N GLN A 451 -11.48 0.14 -8.79
CA GLN A 451 -10.81 0.19 -7.49
C GLN A 451 -9.26 0.17 -7.61
N LEU A 452 -8.73 -0.04 -8.80
CA LEU A 452 -7.29 -0.10 -9.08
C LEU A 452 -6.81 1.07 -9.93
N ASP A 453 -7.69 1.58 -10.79
CA ASP A 453 -7.37 2.58 -11.79
C ASP A 453 -8.53 3.55 -12.00
N ASN A 454 -8.26 4.71 -12.57
CA ASN A 454 -9.28 5.69 -12.90
C ASN A 454 -10.19 5.18 -14.02
N VAL A 455 -11.47 5.49 -13.91
CA VAL A 455 -12.45 5.13 -14.94
C VAL A 455 -12.32 6.08 -16.14
N SER A 456 -12.07 5.51 -17.30
CA SER A 456 -11.92 6.27 -18.56
C SER A 456 -12.78 5.69 -19.69
N PRO A 457 -13.15 6.50 -20.70
CA PRO A 457 -13.87 5.99 -21.86
C PRO A 457 -13.08 4.95 -22.67
N ASN A 458 -11.77 4.88 -22.52
CA ASN A 458 -10.89 3.92 -23.20
C ASN A 458 -10.57 2.68 -22.38
N LEU A 459 -11.11 2.58 -21.15
CA LEU A 459 -10.81 1.48 -20.21
C LEU A 459 -11.04 0.10 -20.86
N GLY A 460 -12.15 -0.06 -21.56
CA GLY A 460 -12.49 -1.31 -22.22
C GLY A 460 -11.48 -1.75 -23.28
N GLN A 461 -11.00 -0.79 -24.06
CA GLN A 461 -10.03 -1.03 -25.13
C GLN A 461 -8.66 -1.49 -24.61
N ALA A 462 -8.27 -1.02 -23.42
CA ALA A 462 -7.01 -1.41 -22.80
C ALA A 462 -6.99 -2.90 -22.35
N TYR A 463 -8.17 -3.45 -22.02
CA TYR A 463 -8.28 -4.80 -21.46
C TYR A 463 -8.85 -5.85 -22.41
N ILE A 464 -9.47 -5.47 -23.54
CA ILE A 464 -10.04 -6.44 -24.49
C ILE A 464 -8.99 -7.35 -25.12
N ILE A 465 -7.84 -6.79 -25.48
CA ILE A 465 -6.72 -7.55 -26.09
C ILE A 465 -6.18 -8.55 -25.09
N ASP A 466 -5.91 -8.11 -23.87
CA ASP A 466 -5.41 -8.96 -22.80
C ASP A 466 -6.40 -10.09 -22.46
N SER A 467 -7.72 -9.77 -22.40
CA SER A 467 -8.77 -10.76 -22.18
C SER A 467 -8.85 -11.80 -23.30
N PHE A 468 -8.71 -11.36 -24.54
CA PHE A 468 -8.69 -12.24 -25.70
C PHE A 468 -7.46 -13.16 -25.66
N MET A 469 -6.29 -12.63 -25.36
CA MET A 469 -5.07 -13.41 -25.18
C MET A 469 -5.24 -14.49 -24.11
N VAL A 470 -5.84 -14.16 -22.96
CA VAL A 470 -6.13 -15.11 -21.87
C VAL A 470 -7.02 -16.26 -22.37
N VAL A 471 -8.13 -15.94 -23.07
CA VAL A 471 -9.08 -16.96 -23.56
C VAL A 471 -8.45 -17.88 -24.59
N VAL A 472 -7.69 -17.32 -25.52
CA VAL A 472 -7.05 -18.12 -26.58
C VAL A 472 -5.90 -18.95 -26.04
N PHE A 473 -5.08 -18.40 -25.16
CA PHE A 473 -4.00 -19.13 -24.50
C PHE A 473 -4.54 -20.24 -23.61
N GLY A 474 -5.59 -19.95 -22.81
CA GLY A 474 -6.22 -20.91 -21.91
C GLY A 474 -6.96 -22.04 -22.64
N GLY A 475 -7.50 -21.74 -23.81
CA GLY A 475 -8.36 -22.63 -24.60
C GLY A 475 -9.81 -22.19 -24.57
N VAL A 476 -10.35 -21.85 -25.75
CA VAL A 476 -11.68 -21.27 -25.94
C VAL A 476 -12.78 -22.15 -25.32
N GLY A 477 -13.60 -21.55 -24.46
CA GLY A 477 -14.74 -22.22 -23.83
C GLY A 477 -14.40 -23.08 -22.61
N ASN A 478 -13.13 -23.16 -22.21
CA ASN A 478 -12.72 -23.85 -20.99
C ASN A 478 -12.41 -22.85 -19.87
N LEU A 479 -13.28 -22.77 -18.85
CA LEU A 479 -13.11 -21.84 -17.73
C LEU A 479 -11.86 -22.11 -16.88
N TRP A 480 -11.46 -23.38 -16.72
CA TRP A 480 -10.20 -23.73 -16.04
C TRP A 480 -8.99 -23.27 -16.84
N GLY A 481 -9.05 -23.42 -18.18
CA GLY A 481 -8.05 -22.87 -19.08
C GLY A 481 -7.96 -21.35 -18.97
N THR A 482 -9.10 -20.67 -18.94
CA THR A 482 -9.16 -19.21 -18.74
C THR A 482 -8.54 -18.80 -17.41
N PHE A 483 -8.81 -19.54 -16.33
CA PHE A 483 -8.20 -19.28 -15.01
C PHE A 483 -6.67 -19.41 -15.05
N VAL A 484 -6.16 -20.55 -15.55
CA VAL A 484 -4.72 -20.76 -15.65
C VAL A 484 -4.07 -19.74 -16.59
N GLY A 485 -4.72 -19.45 -17.72
CA GLY A 485 -4.27 -18.43 -18.66
C GLY A 485 -4.18 -17.05 -18.04
N ALA A 486 -5.21 -16.60 -17.34
CA ALA A 486 -5.24 -15.30 -16.68
C ALA A 486 -4.15 -15.16 -15.60
N MET A 487 -4.02 -16.18 -14.73
CA MET A 487 -3.00 -16.16 -13.69
C MET A 487 -1.58 -16.19 -14.29
N SER A 488 -1.34 -17.03 -15.29
CA SER A 488 -0.03 -17.10 -15.96
C SER A 488 0.34 -15.79 -16.64
N LEU A 489 -0.60 -15.19 -17.39
CA LEU A 489 -0.33 -13.93 -18.09
C LEU A 489 -0.19 -12.74 -17.14
N GLY A 490 -0.97 -12.70 -16.05
CA GLY A 490 -0.83 -11.71 -14.99
C GLY A 490 0.55 -11.77 -14.35
N LEU A 491 1.03 -12.98 -14.02
CA LEU A 491 2.36 -13.19 -13.46
C LEU A 491 3.45 -12.80 -14.46
N ILE A 492 3.40 -13.30 -15.69
CA ILE A 492 4.42 -13.03 -16.72
C ILE A 492 4.52 -11.51 -16.97
N ASN A 493 3.39 -10.81 -17.11
CA ASN A 493 3.38 -9.36 -17.29
C ASN A 493 4.08 -8.64 -16.13
N LYS A 494 3.77 -9.00 -14.87
CA LYS A 494 4.37 -8.35 -13.70
C LYS A 494 5.85 -8.68 -13.51
N PHE A 495 6.30 -9.88 -13.90
CA PHE A 495 7.72 -10.21 -13.89
C PHE A 495 8.50 -9.51 -15.02
N LEU A 496 7.89 -9.26 -16.17
CA LEU A 496 8.54 -8.56 -17.29
C LEU A 496 8.59 -7.04 -17.10
N GLU A 497 7.64 -6.47 -16.37
CA GLU A 497 7.49 -5.02 -16.20
C GLU A 497 8.74 -4.30 -15.67
N PRO A 498 9.49 -4.80 -14.64
CA PRO A 498 10.71 -4.17 -14.16
C PRO A 498 11.86 -4.17 -15.18
N TYR A 499 11.89 -5.12 -16.11
CA TYR A 499 12.98 -5.28 -17.08
C TYR A 499 12.70 -4.61 -18.42
N ALA A 500 11.46 -4.74 -18.90
CA ALA A 500 11.06 -4.26 -20.23
C ALA A 500 10.13 -3.03 -20.18
N GLY A 501 9.61 -2.68 -19.01
CA GLY A 501 8.54 -1.71 -18.87
C GLY A 501 7.17 -2.29 -19.26
N ALA A 502 6.10 -1.60 -18.88
CA ALA A 502 4.72 -2.10 -19.04
C ALA A 502 4.32 -2.33 -20.50
N VAL A 503 4.75 -1.47 -21.43
CA VAL A 503 4.37 -1.54 -22.85
C VAL A 503 5.10 -2.67 -23.58
N LEU A 504 6.44 -2.71 -23.45
CA LEU A 504 7.24 -3.76 -24.10
C LEU A 504 6.94 -5.13 -23.49
N GLY A 505 6.67 -5.22 -22.18
CA GLY A 505 6.22 -6.44 -21.54
C GLY A 505 4.98 -7.03 -22.18
N LYS A 506 3.95 -6.21 -22.43
CA LYS A 506 2.74 -6.64 -23.16
C LYS A 506 3.03 -7.10 -24.58
N ILE A 507 3.91 -6.41 -25.31
CA ILE A 507 4.31 -6.81 -26.68
C ILE A 507 5.02 -8.17 -26.65
N PHE A 508 5.94 -8.41 -25.71
CA PHE A 508 6.59 -9.72 -25.58
C PHE A 508 5.60 -10.84 -25.29
N VAL A 509 4.63 -10.59 -24.39
CA VAL A 509 3.56 -11.55 -24.09
C VAL A 509 2.71 -11.83 -25.32
N LEU A 510 2.34 -10.80 -26.09
CA LEU A 510 1.58 -10.96 -27.33
C LEU A 510 2.35 -11.82 -28.35
N VAL A 511 3.62 -11.53 -28.60
CA VAL A 511 4.48 -12.30 -29.51
C VAL A 511 4.59 -13.76 -29.03
N PHE A 512 4.82 -13.96 -27.73
CA PHE A 512 4.86 -15.30 -27.14
C PHE A 512 3.57 -16.09 -27.41
N ILE A 513 2.40 -15.46 -27.22
CA ILE A 513 1.10 -16.11 -27.46
C ILE A 513 0.91 -16.42 -28.94
N ILE A 514 1.29 -15.53 -29.85
CA ILE A 514 1.22 -15.80 -31.30
C ILE A 514 2.05 -17.04 -31.67
N LEU A 515 3.27 -17.12 -31.19
CA LEU A 515 4.15 -18.28 -31.40
C LEU A 515 3.60 -19.55 -30.75
N PHE A 516 3.01 -19.42 -29.57
CA PHE A 516 2.38 -20.54 -28.85
C PHE A 516 1.18 -21.10 -29.63
N ILE A 517 0.30 -20.23 -30.16
CA ILE A 517 -0.89 -20.62 -30.91
C ILE A 517 -0.51 -21.32 -32.23
N GLN A 518 0.56 -20.88 -32.92
CA GLN A 518 1.08 -21.57 -34.11
C GLN A 518 1.42 -23.02 -33.81
N LYS A 519 1.93 -23.30 -32.60
CA LYS A 519 2.33 -24.65 -32.18
C LYS A 519 1.18 -25.43 -31.53
N ARG A 520 0.24 -24.74 -30.85
CA ARG A 520 -0.93 -25.31 -30.16
C ARG A 520 -2.20 -24.47 -30.43
N PRO A 521 -2.83 -24.62 -31.62
CA PRO A 521 -3.96 -23.76 -32.01
C PRO A 521 -5.21 -23.88 -31.14
N ARG A 522 -5.32 -24.98 -30.33
CA ARG A 522 -6.44 -25.21 -29.40
C ARG A 522 -6.19 -24.67 -27.99
N GLY A 523 -5.10 -23.96 -27.74
CA GLY A 523 -4.72 -23.48 -26.42
C GLY A 523 -4.18 -24.59 -25.48
N LEU A 524 -4.04 -24.24 -24.16
CA LEU A 524 -3.55 -25.17 -23.14
C LEU A 524 -4.53 -26.31 -22.84
N PHE A 525 -5.82 -26.00 -22.76
CA PHE A 525 -6.88 -26.93 -22.34
C PHE A 525 -7.94 -27.07 -23.44
N ALA A 526 -7.60 -27.82 -24.49
CA ALA A 526 -8.52 -28.09 -25.59
C ALA A 526 -9.78 -28.84 -25.12
N LEU A 527 -10.97 -28.39 -25.48
CA LEU A 527 -12.20 -29.15 -25.30
C LEU A 527 -12.20 -30.39 -26.19
N LYS A 528 -12.32 -31.58 -25.61
CA LYS A 528 -12.47 -32.82 -26.35
C LYS A 528 -13.91 -32.92 -26.88
N GLY A 529 -14.11 -33.16 -28.16
CA GLY A 529 -15.43 -33.50 -28.76
C GLY A 529 -16.09 -32.40 -29.58
N ARG A 530 -15.52 -31.20 -29.76
CA ARG A 530 -16.01 -30.25 -30.74
C ARG A 530 -15.50 -30.68 -32.12
N ALA A 531 -16.40 -31.07 -33.04
CA ALA A 531 -16.04 -31.22 -34.45
C ALA A 531 -15.50 -29.88 -34.94
N VAL A 532 -14.22 -29.84 -35.26
CA VAL A 532 -13.61 -28.70 -35.96
C VAL A 532 -14.17 -28.82 -37.37
N GLU A 533 -15.03 -27.91 -37.73
CA GLU A 533 -15.28 -27.68 -39.16
C GLU A 533 -13.95 -27.31 -39.80
N SER A 534 -13.41 -28.28 -40.54
CA SER A 534 -12.24 -28.14 -41.38
C SER A 534 -12.54 -27.21 -42.55
#